data_f4e75ebbf79809e4cf140a8e6883f0a7
#
_entry.id   f4e75ebbf79809e4cf140a8e6883f0a7
#
_cell.length_a   1.000
_cell.length_b   1.000
_cell.length_c   1.000
_cell.angle_alpha   90.00
_cell.angle_beta   90.00
_cell.angle_gamma   90.00
#
_symmetry.space_group_name_H-M   'P 1'
#
loop_
_entity.id
_entity.type
_entity.pdbx_description
1 polymer ?
#
loop_
_entity_poly.entity_id
_entity_poly.type
_entity_poly.pdbx_seq_one_letter_code
_entity_poly.pdbx_strand_id
1 'polypeptide(L)'
;MKKALIVIDMQNDFIDGSLGTPEAKAIVLAVTEKVKAAVQAGEKLVFTQDTHHSDYLKTAEGEKLPVEHCIKPSHGWGLVSSLIPYAKDAIVLEKPTFGATGLPQHVADCEEITVVGLCTDICVISNAMLLKSFLPEASIRVDSTCCAGVTPESHTRALEAMKMCHIEVL
;
A
#
# COMPACT_ATOMS: atom_id res chain seq x y z
N MET A 1 -22.42 1.88 8.14
CA MET A 1 -21.47 1.74 7.01
C MET A 1 -20.13 1.27 7.59
N LYS A 2 -19.69 0.08 7.23
CA LYS A 2 -18.39 -0.44 7.64
C LYS A 2 -17.31 0.12 6.73
N LYS A 3 -16.23 0.64 7.32
CA LYS A 3 -15.12 1.24 6.60
C LYS A 3 -13.83 0.50 6.86
N ALA A 4 -12.91 0.56 5.89
CA ALA A 4 -11.56 0.06 6.03
C ALA A 4 -10.54 1.07 5.52
N LEU A 5 -9.40 1.14 6.20
CA LEU A 5 -8.18 1.78 5.71
C LEU A 5 -7.15 0.71 5.40
N ILE A 6 -6.62 0.74 4.17
CA ILE A 6 -5.58 -0.16 3.71
C ILE A 6 -4.31 0.64 3.50
N VAL A 7 -3.26 0.23 4.18
CA VAL A 7 -1.93 0.86 4.15
C VAL A 7 -0.99 -0.04 3.36
N ILE A 8 -0.62 0.40 2.17
CA ILE A 8 0.17 -0.37 1.23
C ILE A 8 1.66 -0.08 1.44
N ASP A 9 2.41 -1.12 1.80
CA ASP A 9 3.87 -1.22 1.74
C ASP A 9 4.64 -0.02 2.32
N MET A 10 4.18 0.52 3.43
CA MET A 10 4.89 1.60 4.14
C MET A 10 6.11 1.05 4.89
N GLN A 11 7.06 0.50 4.13
CA GLN A 11 8.26 -0.20 4.58
C GLN A 11 9.51 0.67 4.42
N ASN A 12 10.53 0.40 5.25
CA ASN A 12 11.74 1.22 5.29
C ASN A 12 12.46 1.28 3.94
N ASP A 13 12.52 0.18 3.17
CA ASP A 13 13.19 0.19 1.86
C ASP A 13 12.53 1.13 0.85
N PHE A 14 11.23 1.36 0.95
CA PHE A 14 10.51 2.31 0.10
C PHE A 14 10.52 3.75 0.62
N ILE A 15 10.90 3.97 1.87
CA ILE A 15 10.93 5.30 2.50
C ILE A 15 12.32 5.94 2.38
N ASP A 16 13.34 5.28 2.93
CA ASP A 16 14.72 5.78 2.97
C ASP A 16 15.78 4.70 2.72
N GLY A 17 15.34 3.47 2.39
CA GLY A 17 16.20 2.36 2.02
C GLY A 17 16.51 2.28 0.52
N SER A 18 16.68 1.06 0.01
CA SER A 18 17.21 0.80 -1.34
C SER A 18 16.35 1.37 -2.48
N LEU A 19 15.05 1.53 -2.28
CA LEU A 19 14.11 2.13 -3.24
C LEU A 19 13.45 3.41 -2.69
N GLY A 20 14.03 4.04 -1.69
CA GLY A 20 13.51 5.25 -1.07
C GLY A 20 13.52 6.45 -2.01
N THR A 21 12.48 7.31 -1.87
CA THR A 21 12.35 8.56 -2.61
C THR A 21 12.00 9.71 -1.68
N PRO A 22 12.32 10.98 -2.06
CA PRO A 22 11.87 12.15 -1.27
C PRO A 22 10.35 12.21 -1.13
N GLU A 23 9.61 11.84 -2.18
CA GLU A 23 8.15 11.82 -2.20
C GLU A 23 7.58 10.79 -1.22
N ALA A 24 8.17 9.58 -1.18
CA ALA A 24 7.77 8.53 -0.23
C ALA A 24 8.01 8.98 1.22
N LYS A 25 9.15 9.63 1.48
CA LYS A 25 9.46 10.19 2.81
C LYS A 25 8.48 11.28 3.21
N ALA A 26 8.05 12.11 2.27
CA ALA A 26 7.16 13.24 2.54
C ALA A 26 5.76 12.81 3.00
N ILE A 27 5.25 11.64 2.58
CA ILE A 27 3.90 11.18 2.96
C ILE A 27 3.84 10.46 4.31
N VAL A 28 4.97 10.11 4.93
CA VAL A 28 4.98 9.29 6.16
C VAL A 28 4.13 9.90 7.27
N LEU A 29 4.23 11.22 7.49
CA LEU A 29 3.44 11.89 8.51
C LEU A 29 1.94 11.87 8.18
N ALA A 30 1.57 12.18 6.93
CA ALA A 30 0.18 12.19 6.49
C ALA A 30 -0.47 10.79 6.63
N VAL A 31 0.24 9.74 6.22
CA VAL A 31 -0.21 8.35 6.39
C VAL A 31 -0.37 8.01 7.87
N THR A 32 0.60 8.40 8.71
CA THR A 32 0.53 8.12 10.15
C THR A 32 -0.70 8.79 10.80
N GLU A 33 -0.98 10.05 10.49
CA GLU A 33 -2.17 10.75 11.00
C GLU A 33 -3.47 10.14 10.44
N LYS A 34 -3.47 9.71 9.18
CA LYS A 34 -4.62 9.01 8.58
C LYS A 34 -4.92 7.69 9.30
N VAL A 35 -3.89 6.90 9.59
CA VAL A 35 -4.00 5.63 10.34
C VAL A 35 -4.55 5.90 11.75
N LYS A 36 -4.00 6.90 12.44
CA LYS A 36 -4.48 7.31 13.77
C LYS A 36 -5.96 7.69 13.77
N ALA A 37 -6.39 8.47 12.77
CA ALA A 37 -7.79 8.87 12.62
C ALA A 37 -8.71 7.66 12.34
N ALA A 38 -8.27 6.73 11.47
CA ALA A 38 -9.02 5.51 11.17
C ALA A 38 -9.21 4.62 12.42
N VAL A 39 -8.16 4.45 13.23
CA VAL A 39 -8.23 3.71 14.50
C VAL A 39 -9.21 4.39 15.46
N GLN A 40 -9.15 5.71 15.61
CA GLN A 40 -10.09 6.46 16.45
C GLN A 40 -11.55 6.34 15.98
N ALA A 41 -11.75 6.23 14.68
CA ALA A 41 -13.07 6.05 14.06
C ALA A 41 -13.57 4.60 14.11
N GLY A 42 -12.75 3.65 14.58
CA GLY A 42 -13.08 2.23 14.62
C GLY A 42 -13.13 1.57 13.24
N GLU A 43 -12.41 2.11 12.27
CA GLU A 43 -12.29 1.52 10.94
C GLU A 43 -11.43 0.24 10.99
N LYS A 44 -11.74 -0.70 10.12
CA LYS A 44 -10.90 -1.90 9.94
C LYS A 44 -9.56 -1.48 9.33
N LEU A 45 -8.46 -1.87 9.96
CA LEU A 45 -7.12 -1.52 9.51
C LEU A 45 -6.41 -2.75 8.93
N VAL A 46 -5.88 -2.60 7.72
CA VAL A 46 -5.10 -3.64 7.03
C VAL A 46 -3.81 -3.03 6.52
N PHE A 47 -2.69 -3.69 6.79
CA PHE A 47 -1.38 -3.36 6.21
C PHE A 47 -1.00 -4.43 5.19
N THR A 48 -0.29 -4.03 4.14
CA THR A 48 0.45 -4.96 3.31
C THR A 48 1.95 -4.76 3.51
N GLN A 49 2.72 -5.83 3.34
CA GLN A 49 4.17 -5.81 3.29
C GLN A 49 4.64 -6.58 2.06
N ASP A 50 5.30 -5.87 1.17
CA ASP A 50 6.04 -6.50 0.10
C ASP A 50 7.13 -7.38 0.71
N THR A 51 7.23 -8.64 0.26
CA THR A 51 8.05 -9.63 0.95
C THR A 51 8.79 -10.48 -0.05
N HIS A 52 10.11 -10.31 -0.05
CA HIS A 52 11.03 -11.08 -0.85
C HIS A 52 12.00 -11.89 0.03
N HIS A 53 12.73 -12.79 -0.59
CA HIS A 53 13.70 -13.65 0.05
C HIS A 53 15.07 -13.53 -0.65
N SER A 54 16.08 -14.24 -0.15
CA SER A 54 17.46 -14.17 -0.63
C SER A 54 17.67 -14.57 -2.10
N ASP A 55 16.66 -15.16 -2.72
CA ASP A 55 16.65 -15.52 -4.14
C ASP A 55 16.00 -14.47 -5.05
N TYR A 56 15.67 -13.28 -4.51
CA TYR A 56 14.98 -12.22 -5.23
C TYR A 56 15.55 -11.95 -6.64
N LEU A 57 16.86 -11.83 -6.77
CA LEU A 57 17.52 -11.56 -8.04
C LEU A 57 17.34 -12.67 -9.12
N LYS A 58 16.81 -13.82 -8.72
CA LYS A 58 16.48 -14.94 -9.62
C LYS A 58 14.98 -15.00 -9.97
N THR A 59 14.19 -14.08 -9.43
CA THR A 59 12.77 -13.98 -9.74
C THR A 59 12.53 -13.15 -10.99
N ALA A 60 11.35 -13.30 -11.61
CA ALA A 60 10.95 -12.48 -12.76
C ALA A 60 10.94 -10.98 -12.46
N GLU A 61 10.66 -10.60 -11.21
CA GLU A 61 10.74 -9.21 -10.76
C GLU A 61 12.19 -8.75 -10.62
N GLY A 62 13.04 -9.55 -9.97
CA GLY A 62 14.45 -9.26 -9.78
C GLY A 62 15.25 -9.17 -11.09
N GLU A 63 14.83 -9.90 -12.12
CA GLU A 63 15.41 -9.76 -13.47
C GLU A 63 15.12 -8.38 -14.11
N LYS A 64 13.96 -7.79 -13.80
CA LYS A 64 13.52 -6.49 -14.34
C LYS A 64 13.95 -5.33 -13.46
N LEU A 65 14.00 -5.53 -12.15
CA LEU A 65 14.44 -4.56 -11.16
C LEU A 65 15.52 -5.21 -10.29
N PRO A 66 16.80 -5.21 -10.72
CA PRO A 66 17.89 -5.88 -10.00
C PRO A 66 18.36 -5.08 -8.77
N VAL A 67 17.44 -4.68 -7.92
CA VAL A 67 17.66 -3.99 -6.65
C VAL A 67 16.97 -4.78 -5.55
N GLU A 68 17.74 -5.46 -4.72
CA GLU A 68 17.20 -6.18 -3.58
C GLU A 68 16.50 -5.20 -2.62
N HIS A 69 15.27 -5.51 -2.27
CA HIS A 69 14.44 -4.74 -1.36
C HIS A 69 13.47 -5.65 -0.62
N CYS A 70 13.01 -5.20 0.51
CA CYS A 70 12.01 -5.91 1.33
C CYS A 70 12.37 -7.39 1.57
N ILE A 71 13.67 -7.68 1.72
CA ILE A 71 14.15 -9.03 2.01
C ILE A 71 13.83 -9.40 3.45
N LYS A 72 13.01 -10.40 3.65
CA LYS A 72 12.63 -10.87 4.99
C LYS A 72 13.69 -11.82 5.58
N PRO A 73 14.13 -11.66 6.85
CA PRO A 73 13.83 -10.55 7.77
C PRO A 73 14.95 -9.50 7.69
N SER A 74 14.66 -8.31 7.23
CA SER A 74 15.62 -7.20 7.24
C SER A 74 14.99 -5.94 7.82
N HIS A 75 15.80 -4.95 8.15
CA HIS A 75 15.30 -3.62 8.53
C HIS A 75 14.47 -3.01 7.40
N GLY A 76 14.92 -3.16 6.15
CA GLY A 76 14.24 -2.65 4.97
C GLY A 76 12.84 -3.24 4.76
N TRP A 77 12.65 -4.52 5.08
CA TRP A 77 11.35 -5.18 5.05
C TRP A 77 10.40 -4.66 6.13
N GLY A 78 10.90 -4.19 7.26
CA GLY A 78 10.08 -3.69 8.37
C GLY A 78 9.25 -2.47 7.98
N LEU A 79 8.08 -2.33 8.61
CA LEU A 79 7.26 -1.12 8.51
C LEU A 79 8.01 0.09 9.11
N VAL A 80 7.73 1.27 8.58
CA VAL A 80 8.23 2.52 9.15
C VAL A 80 7.80 2.66 10.61
N SER A 81 8.72 3.12 11.46
CA SER A 81 8.59 3.07 12.92
C SER A 81 7.32 3.69 13.47
N SER A 82 6.82 4.77 12.87
CA SER A 82 5.59 5.46 13.28
C SER A 82 4.32 4.61 13.11
N LEU A 83 4.35 3.58 12.26
CA LEU A 83 3.20 2.70 11.98
C LEU A 83 3.23 1.39 12.76
N ILE A 84 4.37 0.99 13.31
CA ILE A 84 4.52 -0.27 14.05
C ILE A 84 3.49 -0.41 15.20
N PRO A 85 3.21 0.64 16.00
CA PRO A 85 2.23 0.51 17.09
C PRO A 85 0.83 0.12 16.62
N TYR A 86 0.43 0.59 15.45
CA TYR A 86 -0.90 0.33 14.86
C TYR A 86 -0.99 -1.03 14.16
N ALA A 87 0.12 -1.55 13.66
CA ALA A 87 0.16 -2.84 12.99
C ALA A 87 -0.02 -4.03 13.95
N LYS A 88 0.23 -3.84 15.25
CA LYS A 88 0.14 -4.93 16.26
C LYS A 88 -1.26 -5.52 16.38
N ASP A 89 -2.28 -4.68 16.26
CA ASP A 89 -3.70 -5.07 16.40
C ASP A 89 -4.44 -5.07 15.07
N ALA A 90 -3.72 -4.88 13.97
CA ALA A 90 -4.26 -4.85 12.61
C ALA A 90 -3.99 -6.17 11.87
N ILE A 91 -4.66 -6.34 10.73
CA ILE A 91 -4.33 -7.40 9.78
C ILE A 91 -3.09 -6.97 9.02
N VAL A 92 -2.06 -7.81 8.99
CA VAL A 92 -0.84 -7.59 8.21
C VAL A 92 -0.71 -8.71 7.18
N LEU A 93 -0.70 -8.36 5.90
CA LEU A 93 -0.61 -9.30 4.78
C LEU A 93 0.75 -9.18 4.11
N GLU A 94 1.53 -10.25 4.17
CA GLU A 94 2.73 -10.37 3.35
C GLU A 94 2.33 -10.74 1.92
N LYS A 95 2.95 -10.11 0.94
CA LYS A 95 2.68 -10.36 -0.47
C LYS A 95 3.98 -10.51 -1.27
N PRO A 96 4.09 -11.50 -2.16
CA PRO A 96 5.30 -11.74 -2.95
C PRO A 96 5.36 -10.93 -4.25
N THR A 97 4.37 -10.09 -4.51
CA THR A 97 4.23 -9.30 -5.73
C THR A 97 3.36 -8.06 -5.47
N PHE A 98 3.05 -7.29 -6.49
CA PHE A 98 2.41 -5.98 -6.40
C PHE A 98 1.03 -6.00 -5.75
N GLY A 99 0.15 -6.92 -6.16
CA GLY A 99 -1.19 -7.07 -5.60
C GLY A 99 -1.27 -8.17 -4.56
N ALA A 100 -1.92 -7.90 -3.43
CA ALA A 100 -2.21 -8.88 -2.39
C ALA A 100 -3.52 -9.61 -2.71
N THR A 101 -3.44 -10.79 -3.33
CA THR A 101 -4.63 -11.53 -3.80
C THR A 101 -5.59 -11.92 -2.67
N GLY A 102 -5.10 -12.05 -1.43
CA GLY A 102 -5.91 -12.31 -0.24
C GLY A 102 -6.60 -11.07 0.36
N LEU A 103 -6.22 -9.86 -0.08
CA LEU A 103 -6.72 -8.62 0.52
C LEU A 103 -8.25 -8.46 0.45
N PRO A 104 -8.95 -8.73 -0.68
CA PRO A 104 -10.38 -8.51 -0.77
C PRO A 104 -11.21 -9.30 0.26
N GLN A 105 -10.79 -10.51 0.62
CA GLN A 105 -11.51 -11.34 1.60
C GLN A 105 -11.51 -10.71 3.01
N HIS A 106 -10.47 -9.97 3.36
CA HIS A 106 -10.36 -9.32 4.66
C HIS A 106 -11.25 -8.09 4.81
N VAL A 107 -11.71 -7.52 3.71
CA VAL A 107 -12.54 -6.29 3.67
C VAL A 107 -13.87 -6.48 2.93
N ALA A 108 -14.26 -7.72 2.67
CA ALA A 108 -15.48 -8.05 1.93
C ALA A 108 -16.78 -7.56 2.61
N ASP A 109 -16.73 -7.29 3.90
CA ASP A 109 -17.83 -6.75 4.68
C ASP A 109 -17.83 -5.22 4.80
N CYS A 110 -16.87 -4.54 4.13
CA CYS A 110 -16.75 -3.09 4.13
C CYS A 110 -17.41 -2.47 2.91
N GLU A 111 -18.14 -1.37 3.12
CA GLU A 111 -18.84 -0.62 2.07
C GLU A 111 -17.98 0.51 1.51
N GLU A 112 -17.03 1.00 2.30
CA GLU A 112 -16.09 2.07 1.93
C GLU A 112 -14.67 1.64 2.29
N ILE A 113 -13.77 1.65 1.31
CA ILE A 113 -12.40 1.17 1.46
C ILE A 113 -11.45 2.26 0.95
N THR A 114 -10.65 2.82 1.84
CA THR A 114 -9.64 3.82 1.48
C THR A 114 -8.27 3.17 1.42
N VAL A 115 -7.53 3.42 0.35
CA VAL A 115 -6.18 2.91 0.11
C VAL A 115 -5.18 4.05 0.18
N VAL A 116 -4.09 3.85 0.91
CA VAL A 116 -2.96 4.78 1.06
C VAL A 116 -1.64 4.03 0.96
N GLY A 117 -0.54 4.72 0.75
CA GLY A 117 0.81 4.15 0.81
C GLY A 117 1.58 4.17 -0.50
N LEU A 118 2.40 3.14 -0.73
CA LEU A 118 3.44 3.11 -1.75
C LEU A 118 3.40 1.85 -2.62
N CYS A 119 3.87 1.93 -3.84
CA CYS A 119 3.90 3.15 -4.65
C CYS A 119 2.58 3.29 -5.39
N THR A 120 2.12 4.52 -5.60
CA THR A 120 0.84 4.81 -6.28
C THR A 120 0.69 4.07 -7.61
N ASP A 121 1.76 4.07 -8.40
CA ASP A 121 1.85 3.53 -9.76
C ASP A 121 2.18 2.03 -9.84
N ILE A 122 2.38 1.36 -8.71
CA ILE A 122 2.71 -0.06 -8.66
C ILE A 122 1.77 -0.81 -7.71
N CYS A 123 2.09 -0.85 -6.41
CA CYS A 123 1.34 -1.66 -5.45
C CYS A 123 -0.02 -1.03 -5.09
N VAL A 124 -0.13 0.29 -5.01
CA VAL A 124 -1.40 0.97 -4.71
C VAL A 124 -2.41 0.72 -5.82
N ILE A 125 -2.08 1.04 -7.08
CA ILE A 125 -2.98 0.81 -8.21
C ILE A 125 -3.33 -0.66 -8.37
N SER A 126 -2.37 -1.58 -8.19
CA SER A 126 -2.60 -3.03 -8.29
C SER A 126 -3.63 -3.50 -7.27
N ASN A 127 -3.52 -3.06 -6.02
CA ASN A 127 -4.47 -3.43 -4.97
C ASN A 127 -5.83 -2.73 -5.13
N ALA A 128 -5.85 -1.46 -5.54
CA ALA A 128 -7.08 -0.73 -5.78
C ALA A 128 -7.92 -1.37 -6.91
N MET A 129 -7.28 -1.78 -8.01
CA MET A 129 -7.91 -2.50 -9.12
C MET A 129 -8.42 -3.89 -8.70
N LEU A 130 -7.62 -4.60 -7.91
CA LEU A 130 -7.98 -5.90 -7.35
C LEU A 130 -9.24 -5.78 -6.47
N LEU A 131 -9.26 -4.81 -5.56
CA LEU A 131 -10.41 -4.52 -4.71
C LEU A 131 -11.65 -4.17 -5.54
N LYS A 132 -11.51 -3.30 -6.54
CA LYS A 132 -12.63 -2.91 -7.42
C LYS A 132 -13.19 -4.08 -8.21
N SER A 133 -12.33 -5.01 -8.63
CA SER A 133 -12.74 -6.21 -9.37
C SER A 133 -13.49 -7.22 -8.49
N PHE A 134 -13.06 -7.40 -7.23
CA PHE A 134 -13.68 -8.35 -6.29
C PHE A 134 -14.90 -7.78 -5.58
N LEU A 135 -14.92 -6.46 -5.34
CA LEU A 135 -15.95 -5.76 -4.57
C LEU A 135 -16.54 -4.62 -5.41
N PRO A 136 -17.23 -4.93 -6.51
CA PRO A 136 -17.68 -3.91 -7.47
C PRO A 136 -18.64 -2.88 -6.87
N GLU A 137 -19.41 -3.27 -5.85
CA GLU A 137 -20.38 -2.40 -5.18
C GLU A 137 -19.78 -1.56 -4.04
N ALA A 138 -18.57 -1.90 -3.57
CA ALA A 138 -17.91 -1.10 -2.55
C ALA A 138 -17.34 0.19 -3.16
N SER A 139 -17.38 1.27 -2.36
CA SER A 139 -16.69 2.53 -2.69
C SER A 139 -15.20 2.36 -2.44
N ILE A 140 -14.42 2.20 -3.51
CA ILE A 140 -12.96 2.12 -3.45
C ILE A 140 -12.39 3.51 -3.66
N ARG A 141 -11.56 3.96 -2.72
CA ARG A 141 -10.96 5.30 -2.70
C ARG A 141 -9.45 5.22 -2.59
N VAL A 142 -8.76 6.16 -3.18
CA VAL A 142 -7.31 6.36 -3.00
C VAL A 142 -7.09 7.80 -2.52
N ASP A 143 -6.47 7.96 -1.36
CA ASP A 143 -6.10 9.28 -0.86
C ASP A 143 -4.75 9.69 -1.46
N SER A 144 -4.80 10.56 -2.47
CA SER A 144 -3.62 10.99 -3.22
C SER A 144 -2.59 11.71 -2.37
N THR A 145 -3.02 12.38 -1.28
CA THR A 145 -2.12 13.09 -0.37
C THR A 145 -1.35 12.15 0.56
N CYS A 146 -1.83 10.92 0.67
CA CYS A 146 -1.23 9.83 1.44
C CYS A 146 -0.60 8.75 0.55
N CYS A 147 -0.33 9.07 -0.72
CA CYS A 147 0.33 8.18 -1.67
C CYS A 147 1.50 8.90 -2.36
N ALA A 148 2.50 8.14 -2.78
CA ALA A 148 3.59 8.62 -3.62
C ALA A 148 3.93 7.57 -4.68
N GLY A 149 4.21 8.01 -5.90
CA GLY A 149 4.69 7.16 -6.99
C GLY A 149 6.21 7.10 -7.03
N VAL A 150 6.73 6.31 -7.96
CA VAL A 150 8.17 6.28 -8.26
C VAL A 150 8.65 7.65 -8.73
N THR A 151 7.81 8.35 -9.49
CA THR A 151 7.99 9.76 -9.87
C THR A 151 6.66 10.51 -9.72
N PRO A 152 6.68 11.87 -9.61
CA PRO A 152 5.45 12.67 -9.63
C PRO A 152 4.58 12.43 -10.86
N GLU A 153 5.20 12.23 -12.03
CA GLU A 153 4.50 11.97 -13.29
C GLU A 153 3.81 10.60 -13.30
N SER A 154 4.49 9.55 -12.82
CA SER A 154 3.90 8.21 -12.76
C SER A 154 2.81 8.12 -11.70
N HIS A 155 2.95 8.84 -10.58
CA HIS A 155 1.90 9.03 -9.58
C HIS A 155 0.63 9.61 -10.22
N THR A 156 0.75 10.71 -10.93
CA THR A 156 -0.39 11.37 -11.60
C THR A 156 -1.06 10.45 -12.62
N ARG A 157 -0.28 9.77 -13.47
CA ARG A 157 -0.82 8.81 -14.45
C ARG A 157 -1.60 7.68 -13.81
N ALA A 158 -1.10 7.14 -12.69
CA ALA A 158 -1.78 6.06 -11.99
C ALA A 158 -3.12 6.53 -11.39
N LEU A 159 -3.16 7.73 -10.79
CA LEU A 159 -4.40 8.31 -10.28
C LEU A 159 -5.44 8.51 -11.41
N GLU A 160 -5.02 9.02 -12.57
CA GLU A 160 -5.91 9.17 -13.72
C GLU A 160 -6.42 7.82 -14.24
N ALA A 161 -5.57 6.79 -14.29
CA ALA A 161 -5.98 5.45 -14.68
C ALA A 161 -7.02 4.87 -13.70
N MET A 162 -6.83 5.06 -12.39
CA MET A 162 -7.75 4.60 -11.36
C MET A 162 -9.12 5.29 -11.47
N LYS A 163 -9.17 6.59 -11.75
CA LYS A 163 -10.42 7.33 -12.00
C LYS A 163 -11.23 6.73 -13.15
N MET A 164 -10.57 6.32 -14.22
CA MET A 164 -11.25 5.67 -15.37
C MET A 164 -11.89 4.33 -14.97
N CYS A 165 -11.41 3.68 -13.93
CA CYS A 165 -11.95 2.44 -13.38
C CYS A 165 -12.92 2.66 -12.21
N HIS A 166 -13.45 3.87 -12.07
CA HIS A 166 -14.41 4.27 -11.03
C HIS A 166 -13.85 4.12 -9.59
N ILE A 167 -12.54 4.27 -9.43
CA ILE A 167 -11.91 4.44 -8.13
C ILE A 167 -11.87 5.94 -7.82
N GLU A 168 -12.41 6.31 -6.67
CA GLU A 168 -12.45 7.71 -6.23
C GLU A 168 -11.04 8.15 -5.79
N VAL A 169 -10.58 9.28 -6.28
CA VAL A 169 -9.32 9.89 -5.86
C VAL A 169 -9.64 11.11 -5.00
N LEU A 170 -9.21 11.03 -3.72
CA LEU A 170 -9.37 12.09 -2.73
C LEU A 170 -8.20 13.07 -2.77
#